data_a62df40258bdfaf3cf8affc5e4f671fa
#
_entry.id   a62df40258bdfaf3cf8affc5e4f671fa
#
_cell.length_a   1.000
_cell.length_b   1.000
_cell.length_c   1.000
_cell.angle_alpha   90.00
_cell.angle_beta   90.00
_cell.angle_gamma   90.00
#
_symmetry.space_group_name_H-M   'P 1'
#
loop_
_entity.id
_entity.type
_entity.pdbx_description
1 polymer ?
#
loop_
_entity_poly.entity_id
_entity_poly.type
_entity_poly.pdbx_seq_one_letter_code
_entity_poly.pdbx_strand_id
1 'polypeptide(L)' 'MSKSENTKQLIVEKTAPVFTVKGYASASLADIEAATGLTKGSIHGNFANKEEVALAAFE' A
#
# COMPACT_ATOMS: atom_id res chain seq x y z
N MET A 1 -5.78 -10.84 16.33
CA MET A 1 -5.78 -10.01 15.12
C MET A 1 -6.00 -10.86 13.90
N SER A 2 -6.76 -10.35 12.94
CA SER A 2 -7.05 -11.09 11.73
C SER A 2 -5.89 -10.99 10.74
N LYS A 3 -5.81 -11.97 9.85
CA LYS A 3 -4.82 -11.99 8.78
C LYS A 3 -4.96 -10.77 7.87
N SER A 4 -6.20 -10.33 7.62
CA SER A 4 -6.47 -9.17 6.77
C SER A 4 -5.89 -7.89 7.35
N GLU A 5 -6.01 -7.72 8.65
CA GLU A 5 -5.47 -6.53 9.33
C GLU A 5 -3.96 -6.50 9.26
N ASN A 6 -3.32 -7.67 9.42
CA ASN A 6 -1.87 -7.76 9.31
C ASN A 6 -1.41 -7.44 7.89
N THR A 7 -2.15 -7.90 6.89
CA THR A 7 -1.82 -7.63 5.49
C THR A 7 -1.98 -6.14 5.19
N LYS A 8 -3.07 -5.54 5.66
CA LYS A 8 -3.30 -4.11 5.46
C LYS A 8 -2.19 -3.28 6.10
N GLN A 9 -1.80 -3.64 7.32
CA GLN A 9 -0.74 -2.95 8.02
C GLN A 9 0.59 -3.09 7.29
N LEU A 10 0.88 -4.28 6.77
CA LEU A 10 2.08 -4.50 5.99
C LEU A 10 2.11 -3.61 4.75
N ILE A 11 1.00 -3.54 4.03
CA ILE A 11 0.89 -2.69 2.84
C ILE A 11 1.17 -1.24 3.20
N VAL A 12 0.53 -0.74 4.26
CA VAL A 12 0.70 0.64 4.71
C VAL A 12 2.15 0.91 5.10
N GLU A 13 2.73 0.05 5.91
CA GLU A 13 4.10 0.24 6.39
C GLU A 13 5.12 0.23 5.25
N LYS A 14 4.94 -0.66 4.30
CA LYS A 14 5.87 -0.77 3.17
C LYS A 14 5.64 0.31 2.13
N THR A 15 4.44 0.83 2.02
CA THR A 15 4.08 1.82 1.02
C THR A 15 4.36 3.26 1.48
N ALA A 16 4.29 3.51 2.78
CA ALA A 16 4.54 4.86 3.31
C ALA A 16 5.86 5.45 2.83
N PRO A 17 7.01 4.72 2.88
CA PRO A 17 8.27 5.26 2.35
C PRO A 17 8.21 5.55 0.85
N VAL A 18 7.45 4.77 0.09
CA VAL A 18 7.30 5.00 -1.35
C VAL A 18 6.66 6.36 -1.60
N PHE A 19 5.59 6.67 -0.88
CA PHE A 19 4.93 7.97 -1.01
C PHE A 19 5.83 9.11 -0.53
N THR A 20 6.64 8.87 0.49
CA THR A 20 7.56 9.88 1.02
C THR A 20 8.68 10.17 0.03
N VAL A 21 9.27 9.15 -0.55
CA VAL A 21 10.42 9.30 -1.46
C VAL A 21 10.00 9.73 -2.84
N LYS A 22 9.00 9.07 -3.42
CA LYS A 22 8.55 9.34 -4.79
C LYS A 22 7.46 10.39 -4.87
N GLY A 23 6.72 10.60 -3.81
CA GLY A 23 5.54 11.43 -3.81
C GLY A 23 4.32 10.64 -4.27
N TYR A 24 3.15 11.05 -3.80
CA TYR A 24 1.91 10.36 -4.10
C TYR A 24 1.65 10.24 -5.60
N ALA A 25 1.85 11.35 -6.31
CA ALA A 25 1.55 11.40 -7.75
C ALA A 25 2.45 10.46 -8.57
N SER A 26 3.69 10.28 -8.13
CA SER A 26 4.66 9.46 -8.84
C SER A 26 4.60 7.99 -8.44
N ALA A 27 4.05 7.69 -7.28
CA ALA A 27 3.93 6.31 -6.81
C ALA A 27 2.81 5.60 -7.57
N SER A 28 3.09 4.41 -8.07
CA SER A 28 2.11 3.62 -8.82
C SER A 28 1.81 2.33 -8.08
N LEU A 29 0.79 1.59 -8.54
CA LEU A 29 0.49 0.28 -7.99
C LEU A 29 1.68 -0.67 -8.17
N ALA A 30 2.41 -0.54 -9.27
CA ALA A 30 3.60 -1.34 -9.49
C ALA A 30 4.66 -1.07 -8.41
N ASP A 31 4.81 0.19 -8.00
CA ASP A 31 5.71 0.53 -6.91
C ASP A 31 5.26 -0.08 -5.59
N ILE A 32 3.96 -0.09 -5.35
CA ILE A 32 3.39 -0.70 -4.14
C ILE A 32 3.63 -2.21 -4.15
N GLU A 33 3.42 -2.86 -5.29
CA GLU A 33 3.68 -4.30 -5.43
C GLU A 33 5.15 -4.59 -5.15
N ALA A 34 6.05 -3.81 -5.71
CA ALA A 34 7.49 -4.00 -5.50
C ALA A 34 7.87 -3.80 -4.04
N ALA A 35 7.30 -2.80 -3.39
CA ALA A 35 7.62 -2.48 -2.00
C ALA A 35 7.07 -3.52 -1.02
N THR A 36 5.90 -4.08 -1.31
CA THR A 36 5.24 -5.03 -0.42
C THR A 36 5.57 -6.48 -0.73
N GLY A 37 5.96 -6.77 -1.96
CA GLY A 37 6.16 -8.15 -2.41
C GLY A 37 4.84 -8.88 -2.65
N LEU A 38 3.73 -8.17 -2.65
CA LEU A 38 2.41 -8.75 -2.86
C LEU A 38 1.96 -8.58 -4.30
N THR A 39 0.97 -9.39 -4.71
CA THR A 39 0.39 -9.27 -6.04
C THR A 39 -0.61 -8.12 -6.08
N LYS A 40 -0.89 -7.65 -7.28
CA LYS A 40 -1.90 -6.63 -7.49
C LYS A 40 -3.26 -7.05 -6.92
N GLY A 41 -3.62 -8.33 -7.10
CA GLY A 41 -4.87 -8.86 -6.57
C GLY A 41 -4.93 -8.79 -5.05
N SER A 42 -3.83 -9.11 -4.37
CA SER A 42 -3.76 -9.01 -2.91
C SER A 42 -3.94 -7.57 -2.44
N ILE A 43 -3.30 -6.62 -3.12
CA ILE A 43 -3.40 -5.21 -2.76
C ILE A 43 -4.83 -4.73 -2.96
N HIS A 44 -5.44 -5.04 -4.10
CA HIS A 44 -6.82 -4.65 -4.39
C HIS A 44 -7.84 -5.33 -3.47
N GLY A 45 -7.49 -6.50 -2.94
CA GLY A 45 -8.32 -7.17 -1.96
C GLY A 45 -8.38 -6.46 -0.62
N ASN A 46 -7.39 -5.62 -0.34
CA ASN A 46 -7.32 -4.86 0.92
C ASN A 46 -7.64 -3.38 0.74
N PHE A 47 -7.26 -2.80 -0.39
CA PHE A 47 -7.49 -1.37 -0.69
C PHE A 47 -8.02 -1.25 -2.11
N ALA A 48 -9.04 -0.41 -2.28
CA ALA A 48 -9.66 -0.24 -3.59
C ALA A 48 -8.73 0.44 -4.60
N ASN A 49 -7.89 1.34 -4.11
CA ASN A 49 -7.00 2.11 -4.98
C ASN A 49 -5.83 2.70 -4.17
N LYS A 50 -4.93 3.38 -4.88
CA LYS A 50 -3.76 4.01 -4.29
C LYS A 50 -4.15 5.06 -3.24
N GLU A 51 -5.22 5.78 -3.49
CA GLU A 51 -5.69 6.82 -2.58
C GLU A 51 -6.04 6.24 -1.21
N GLU A 52 -6.70 5.09 -1.17
CA GLU A 52 -7.04 4.45 0.10
C GLU A 52 -5.79 4.02 0.87
N VAL A 53 -4.78 3.55 0.16
CA VAL A 53 -3.51 3.19 0.80
C VAL A 53 -2.87 4.43 1.39
N ALA A 54 -2.87 5.54 0.66
CA ALA A 54 -2.29 6.79 1.11
C ALA A 54 -3.02 7.34 2.33
N LEU A 55 -4.34 7.28 2.32
CA LEU A 55 -5.14 7.73 3.46
C LEU A 55 -4.81 6.93 4.72
N ALA A 56 -4.68 5.63 4.58
CA ALA A 56 -4.32 4.77 5.71
C ALA A 56 -2.89 5.05 6.19
N ALA A 57 -1.99 5.35 5.27
CA ALA A 57 -0.59 5.60 5.60
C ALA A 57 -0.39 6.94 6.33
N PHE A 58 -1.21 7.93 6.02
CA PHE A 58 -1.08 9.27 6.57
C PHE A 58 -2.13 9.60 7.63
N GLU A 59 -2.87 8.63 8.04
CA GLU A 59 -3.91 8.77 9.04
C GLU A 59 -3.35 9.03 10.46
#